data_e74498dda0175994dce29185ba9edbc4
#
_entry.id   e74498dda0175994dce29185ba9edbc4
#
_cell.length_a   1.000
_cell.length_b   1.000
_cell.length_c   1.000
_cell.angle_alpha   90.00
_cell.angle_beta   90.00
_cell.angle_gamma   90.00
#
_symmetry.space_group_name_H-M   'P 1'
#
loop_
_entity.id
_entity.type
_entity.pdbx_description
1 polymer ?
#
loop_
_entity_poly.entity_id
_entity_poly.type
_entity_poly.pdbx_seq_one_letter_code
_entity_poly.pdbx_strand_id
1 'polypeptide(L)'
;MSANERYFPALAPPQPAGEGMKKILKRNSLSEMQKNRTIKPPVDFGCRTIKENLDLLLTDKTTHHNLTWGCGADGSKEMTPKDVYSRVKTRLERSAEDNVMRKKIYGEVFTPAWLCNEMNSTYDVAYLAADSCFNIQGVKLWTASADPVKFKRPGGYSDYLKAKCLELTCGEAPFLASRYDMTTGEMIPVKSRIGLLDRKLRVAGEYAKNPDEWHNYAMESLKSVYGYDFQGESVFIARCNLLLTYHEHFSSRYSYKLPDECIREAAEILSWDIWQMDGLTDTVPNGKTLARTMDWDTGVPVIFHFLKKDGDGLER
;
A
#
# COMPACT_ATOMS: atom_id res chain seq x y z
N MET A 1 53.26 18.22 11.60
CA MET A 1 53.19 17.27 12.70
C MET A 1 51.99 16.38 12.45
N SER A 2 52.32 15.28 11.99
CA SER A 2 51.82 13.92 11.80
C SER A 2 50.30 13.68 11.92
N ALA A 3 49.72 13.40 10.74
CA ALA A 3 48.44 12.77 10.56
C ALA A 3 48.48 11.30 11.04
N ASN A 4 47.46 10.88 11.79
CA ASN A 4 47.26 9.49 12.18
C ASN A 4 46.34 8.84 11.14
N GLU A 5 46.93 8.08 10.22
CA GLU A 5 46.21 7.16 9.33
C GLU A 5 45.82 5.90 10.14
N ARG A 6 44.52 5.66 10.28
CA ARG A 6 44.01 4.38 10.80
C ARG A 6 43.81 3.40 9.63
N TYR A 7 44.67 2.43 9.54
CA TYR A 7 44.51 1.26 8.67
C TYR A 7 43.32 0.42 9.11
N PHE A 8 42.39 0.16 8.17
CA PHE A 8 41.41 -0.90 8.29
C PHE A 8 41.97 -2.17 7.64
N PRO A 9 41.94 -3.35 8.30
CA PRO A 9 42.37 -4.59 7.68
C PRO A 9 41.41 -5.04 6.61
N ALA A 10 41.95 -5.44 5.45
CA ALA A 10 41.16 -5.98 4.34
C ALA A 10 40.48 -7.31 4.76
N LEU A 11 39.18 -7.39 4.57
CA LEU A 11 38.44 -8.62 4.72
C LEU A 11 38.84 -9.63 3.63
N ALA A 12 39.20 -10.83 4.04
CA ALA A 12 39.52 -11.94 3.13
C ALA A 12 38.28 -12.28 2.26
N PRO A 13 38.48 -12.69 1.00
CA PRO A 13 37.39 -13.07 0.12
C PRO A 13 36.66 -14.33 0.65
N PRO A 14 35.33 -14.43 0.46
CA PRO A 14 34.55 -15.58 0.93
C PRO A 14 34.97 -16.86 0.19
N GLN A 15 35.13 -17.95 0.92
CA GLN A 15 35.41 -19.28 0.40
C GLN A 15 34.28 -19.77 -0.51
N PRO A 16 34.55 -20.50 -1.60
CA PRO A 16 33.49 -21.02 -2.48
C PRO A 16 32.62 -22.05 -1.75
N ALA A 17 31.30 -21.88 -1.86
CA ALA A 17 30.32 -22.77 -1.26
C ALA A 17 30.48 -24.21 -1.75
N GLY A 18 30.55 -25.18 -0.82
CA GLY A 18 30.74 -26.60 -1.10
C GLY A 18 29.61 -27.21 -1.94
N GLU A 19 29.91 -28.31 -2.64
CA GLU A 19 29.02 -29.00 -3.60
C GLU A 19 27.65 -29.40 -3.02
N GLY A 20 27.49 -29.54 -1.72
CA GLY A 20 26.22 -29.84 -1.05
C GLY A 20 25.18 -28.72 -1.21
N MET A 21 25.60 -27.45 -1.24
CA MET A 21 24.72 -26.29 -1.41
C MET A 21 24.24 -26.11 -2.86
N LYS A 22 25.05 -26.55 -3.82
CA LYS A 22 24.67 -26.53 -5.25
C LYS A 22 23.56 -27.52 -5.60
N LYS A 23 23.43 -28.62 -4.84
CA LYS A 23 22.37 -29.62 -5.03
C LYS A 23 21.01 -29.17 -4.47
N ILE A 24 20.98 -28.32 -3.44
CA ILE A 24 19.75 -27.77 -2.88
C ILE A 24 19.20 -26.64 -3.79
N LEU A 25 20.06 -25.83 -4.39
CA LEU A 25 19.67 -24.75 -5.30
C LEU A 25 19.17 -25.24 -6.69
N LYS A 26 19.47 -26.48 -7.09
CA LYS A 26 18.99 -27.06 -8.34
C LYS A 26 17.59 -27.71 -8.27
N ARG A 27 16.97 -27.79 -7.10
CA ARG A 27 15.72 -28.57 -6.92
C ARG A 27 14.43 -27.77 -6.81
N ASN A 28 14.48 -26.45 -6.90
CA ASN A 28 13.24 -25.63 -6.92
C ASN A 28 13.34 -24.57 -8.01
N SER A 29 13.11 -24.98 -9.27
CA SER A 29 12.75 -23.98 -10.28
C SER A 29 11.37 -23.42 -9.89
N LEU A 30 11.27 -22.08 -9.83
CA LEU A 30 10.00 -21.35 -9.58
C LEU A 30 8.83 -21.87 -10.42
N SER A 31 9.11 -22.46 -11.60
CA SER A 31 8.13 -23.05 -12.50
C SER A 31 7.46 -24.35 -11.97
N GLU A 32 8.12 -25.13 -11.12
CA GLU A 32 7.52 -26.36 -10.56
C GLU A 32 6.70 -26.09 -9.29
N MET A 33 7.06 -25.06 -8.51
CA MET A 33 6.24 -24.65 -7.36
C MET A 33 4.93 -23.96 -7.76
N GLN A 34 4.88 -23.34 -8.94
CA GLN A 34 3.67 -22.70 -9.47
C GLN A 34 2.67 -23.67 -10.09
N LYS A 35 3.09 -24.87 -10.49
CA LYS A 35 2.21 -25.82 -11.23
C LYS A 35 1.19 -26.58 -10.39
N ASN A 36 1.28 -26.58 -9.04
CA ASN A 36 0.43 -27.41 -8.18
C ASN A 36 -0.19 -26.70 -6.96
N ARG A 37 -0.18 -25.40 -6.87
CA ARG A 37 -0.99 -24.66 -5.91
C ARG A 37 -2.07 -23.90 -6.67
N THR A 38 -3.32 -24.22 -6.41
CA THR A 38 -4.44 -23.29 -6.66
C THR A 38 -4.20 -22.11 -5.73
N ILE A 39 -3.43 -21.11 -6.20
CA ILE A 39 -3.17 -19.91 -5.43
C ILE A 39 -4.51 -19.20 -5.33
N LYS A 40 -5.08 -19.15 -4.13
CA LYS A 40 -6.27 -18.35 -3.87
C LYS A 40 -5.92 -16.90 -4.23
N PRO A 41 -6.76 -16.20 -5.03
CA PRO A 41 -6.48 -14.83 -5.40
C PRO A 41 -6.25 -13.98 -4.13
N PRO A 42 -5.25 -13.09 -4.13
CA PRO A 42 -4.90 -12.30 -2.94
C PRO A 42 -6.01 -11.30 -2.58
N VAL A 43 -6.85 -10.94 -3.54
CA VAL A 43 -8.04 -10.13 -3.35
C VAL A 43 -9.24 -10.89 -3.87
N ASP A 44 -10.15 -11.25 -2.98
CA ASP A 44 -11.45 -11.83 -3.36
C ASP A 44 -12.45 -10.68 -3.60
N PHE A 45 -12.55 -10.24 -4.87
CA PHE A 45 -13.53 -9.20 -5.27
C PHE A 45 -14.98 -9.63 -5.03
N GLY A 46 -15.22 -10.93 -4.86
CA GLY A 46 -16.53 -11.49 -4.54
C GLY A 46 -16.86 -11.48 -3.05
N CYS A 47 -15.95 -11.09 -2.16
CA CYS A 47 -16.22 -11.04 -0.74
C CYS A 47 -17.25 -9.95 -0.39
N ARG A 48 -17.95 -10.14 0.73
CA ARG A 48 -19.03 -9.24 1.17
C ARG A 48 -18.56 -7.80 1.32
N THR A 49 -17.41 -7.59 1.96
CA THR A 49 -16.82 -6.27 2.21
C THR A 49 -16.66 -5.45 0.93
N ILE A 50 -16.19 -6.06 -0.16
CA ILE A 50 -16.04 -5.38 -1.44
C ILE A 50 -17.39 -5.22 -2.14
N LYS A 51 -18.22 -6.28 -2.21
CA LYS A 51 -19.51 -6.24 -2.91
C LYS A 51 -20.44 -5.15 -2.40
N GLU A 52 -20.56 -5.00 -1.09
CA GLU A 52 -21.47 -4.03 -0.44
C GLU A 52 -20.97 -2.59 -0.56
N ASN A 53 -19.72 -2.37 -0.95
CA ASN A 53 -19.09 -1.06 -1.13
C ASN A 53 -18.57 -0.81 -2.55
N LEU A 54 -18.98 -1.64 -3.51
CA LEU A 54 -18.46 -1.61 -4.86
C LEU A 54 -18.71 -0.27 -5.57
N ASP A 55 -19.83 0.36 -5.29
CA ASP A 55 -20.18 1.69 -5.78
C ASP A 55 -19.13 2.74 -5.39
N LEU A 56 -18.76 2.80 -4.11
CA LEU A 56 -17.73 3.72 -3.61
C LEU A 56 -16.34 3.38 -4.16
N LEU A 57 -15.99 2.09 -4.18
CA LEU A 57 -14.69 1.65 -4.64
C LEU A 57 -14.45 1.92 -6.14
N LEU A 58 -15.51 1.94 -6.96
CA LEU A 58 -15.45 2.26 -8.38
C LEU A 58 -15.59 3.76 -8.68
N THR A 59 -16.19 4.56 -7.80
CA THR A 59 -16.44 5.98 -8.08
C THR A 59 -15.15 6.80 -8.12
N ASP A 60 -14.97 7.58 -9.18
CA ASP A 60 -14.03 8.70 -9.21
C ASP A 60 -14.69 9.96 -8.64
N LYS A 61 -14.21 10.44 -7.52
CA LYS A 61 -14.76 11.61 -6.81
C LYS A 61 -14.52 12.94 -7.55
N THR A 62 -13.60 12.96 -8.49
CA THR A 62 -13.36 14.15 -9.33
C THR A 62 -14.44 14.33 -10.38
N THR A 63 -14.80 13.25 -11.07
CA THR A 63 -15.74 13.28 -12.19
C THR A 63 -17.17 12.91 -11.81
N HIS A 64 -17.37 12.29 -10.64
CA HIS A 64 -18.62 11.67 -10.20
C HIS A 64 -19.10 10.51 -11.09
N HIS A 65 -18.19 9.96 -11.89
CA HIS A 65 -18.37 8.77 -12.72
C HIS A 65 -17.58 7.59 -12.14
N ASN A 66 -17.57 6.47 -12.82
CA ASN A 66 -16.68 5.39 -12.45
C ASN A 66 -15.24 5.67 -12.89
N LEU A 67 -14.27 5.03 -12.23
CA LEU A 67 -12.88 4.97 -12.69
C LEU A 67 -12.83 4.51 -14.15
N THR A 68 -11.91 5.07 -14.93
CA THR A 68 -11.66 4.64 -16.30
C THR A 68 -10.53 3.60 -16.34
N TRP A 69 -10.40 2.87 -17.44
CA TRP A 69 -9.26 1.95 -17.59
C TRP A 69 -7.90 2.66 -17.60
N GLY A 70 -7.88 3.92 -18.02
CA GLY A 70 -6.67 4.75 -18.13
C GLY A 70 -5.86 4.46 -19.37
N CYS A 71 -5.40 3.25 -19.56
CA CYS A 71 -4.51 2.82 -20.65
C CYS A 71 -5.20 1.89 -21.67
N GLY A 72 -4.56 1.76 -22.85
CA GLY A 72 -5.00 0.85 -23.91
C GLY A 72 -6.17 1.36 -24.74
N ALA A 73 -6.77 0.48 -25.56
CA ALA A 73 -7.87 0.81 -26.43
C ALA A 73 -9.16 1.23 -25.70
N ASP A 74 -9.33 0.75 -24.48
CA ASP A 74 -10.46 1.08 -23.60
C ASP A 74 -10.13 2.22 -22.60
N GLY A 75 -8.98 2.87 -22.72
CA GLY A 75 -8.45 3.79 -21.71
C GLY A 75 -9.42 4.86 -21.22
N SER A 76 -10.24 5.42 -22.09
CA SER A 76 -11.26 6.44 -21.73
C SER A 76 -12.60 5.86 -21.32
N LYS A 77 -12.77 4.53 -21.37
CA LYS A 77 -14.02 3.88 -20.95
C LYS A 77 -14.08 3.71 -19.46
N GLU A 78 -15.25 3.93 -18.91
CA GLU A 78 -15.53 3.65 -17.49
C GLU A 78 -15.51 2.15 -17.21
N MET A 79 -15.00 1.80 -16.05
CA MET A 79 -15.08 0.45 -15.51
C MET A 79 -16.50 0.20 -14.96
N THR A 80 -17.03 -0.97 -15.21
CA THR A 80 -18.36 -1.37 -14.72
C THR A 80 -18.25 -2.42 -13.61
N PRO A 81 -19.28 -2.61 -12.77
CA PRO A 81 -19.32 -3.73 -11.83
C PRO A 81 -19.10 -5.10 -12.49
N LYS A 82 -19.55 -5.28 -13.74
CA LYS A 82 -19.32 -6.50 -14.50
C LYS A 82 -17.83 -6.70 -14.82
N ASP A 83 -17.12 -5.61 -15.14
CA ASP A 83 -15.68 -5.66 -15.45
C ASP A 83 -14.88 -6.10 -14.23
N VAL A 84 -15.27 -5.69 -13.02
CA VAL A 84 -14.59 -6.11 -11.78
C VAL A 84 -14.52 -7.62 -11.67
N TYR A 85 -15.62 -8.31 -11.96
CA TYR A 85 -15.67 -9.77 -11.83
C TYR A 85 -15.14 -10.55 -13.04
N SER A 86 -14.99 -9.89 -14.19
CA SER A 86 -14.62 -10.58 -15.44
C SER A 86 -13.26 -10.19 -16.01
N ARG A 87 -12.75 -9.00 -15.68
CA ARG A 87 -11.56 -8.41 -16.31
C ARG A 87 -10.49 -7.96 -15.32
N VAL A 88 -10.89 -7.42 -14.15
CA VAL A 88 -9.94 -6.94 -13.15
C VAL A 88 -9.17 -8.12 -12.57
N LYS A 89 -7.85 -8.01 -12.60
CA LYS A 89 -6.94 -9.02 -12.07
C LYS A 89 -5.82 -8.36 -11.29
N THR A 90 -5.57 -8.88 -10.10
CA THR A 90 -4.34 -8.52 -9.40
C THR A 90 -3.14 -8.96 -10.23
N ARG A 91 -1.99 -8.34 -10.00
CA ARG A 91 -0.76 -8.72 -10.68
C ARG A 91 -0.48 -10.22 -10.65
N LEU A 92 -0.82 -10.88 -9.57
CA LEU A 92 -0.55 -12.29 -9.37
C LEU A 92 -1.47 -13.23 -10.17
N GLU A 93 -2.62 -12.73 -10.57
CA GLU A 93 -3.60 -13.46 -11.41
C GLU A 93 -3.33 -13.25 -12.90
N ARG A 94 -2.48 -12.27 -13.26
CA ARG A 94 -2.08 -12.01 -14.66
C ARG A 94 -1.00 -12.98 -15.10
N SER A 95 -0.97 -13.28 -16.42
CA SER A 95 0.09 -14.11 -17.00
C SER A 95 1.47 -13.42 -16.88
N ALA A 96 2.52 -14.22 -17.01
CA ALA A 96 3.89 -13.69 -17.04
C ALA A 96 4.10 -12.74 -18.25
N GLU A 97 3.49 -13.07 -19.39
CA GLU A 97 3.54 -12.29 -20.63
C GLU A 97 2.82 -10.96 -20.45
N ASP A 98 1.63 -10.95 -19.84
CA ASP A 98 0.88 -9.72 -19.51
C ASP A 98 1.70 -8.82 -18.59
N ASN A 99 2.30 -9.36 -17.53
CA ASN A 99 3.12 -8.59 -16.61
C ASN A 99 4.36 -7.99 -17.31
N VAL A 100 5.01 -8.72 -18.22
CA VAL A 100 6.15 -8.19 -19.00
C VAL A 100 5.68 -7.08 -19.96
N MET A 101 4.54 -7.26 -20.61
CA MET A 101 3.99 -6.26 -21.52
C MET A 101 3.59 -4.97 -20.76
N ARG A 102 2.91 -5.09 -19.63
CA ARG A 102 2.51 -3.95 -18.78
C ARG A 102 3.72 -3.19 -18.24
N LYS A 103 4.78 -3.90 -17.85
CA LYS A 103 6.04 -3.26 -17.45
C LYS A 103 6.64 -2.42 -18.59
N LYS A 104 6.61 -2.92 -19.84
CA LYS A 104 7.17 -2.20 -21.00
C LYS A 104 6.31 -1.02 -21.43
N ILE A 105 4.97 -1.17 -21.41
CA ILE A 105 4.04 -0.18 -21.95
C ILE A 105 3.66 0.86 -20.89
N TYR A 106 3.41 0.41 -19.64
CA TYR A 106 2.86 1.25 -18.58
C TYR A 106 3.86 1.57 -17.47
N GLY A 107 5.09 1.04 -17.55
CA GLY A 107 6.10 1.27 -16.52
C GLY A 107 5.79 0.62 -15.17
N GLU A 108 4.89 -0.38 -15.11
CA GLU A 108 4.54 -1.04 -13.85
C GLU A 108 5.75 -1.72 -13.23
N VAL A 109 6.21 -1.21 -12.09
CA VAL A 109 7.29 -1.78 -11.29
C VAL A 109 6.70 -2.39 -10.03
N PHE A 110 7.12 -3.61 -9.73
CA PHE A 110 6.64 -4.32 -8.55
C PHE A 110 7.73 -4.37 -7.49
N THR A 111 7.44 -3.74 -6.37
CA THR A 111 8.39 -3.63 -5.27
C THR A 111 8.20 -4.79 -4.30
N PRO A 112 9.24 -5.58 -4.01
CA PRO A 112 9.13 -6.65 -3.02
C PRO A 112 8.87 -6.09 -1.62
N ALA A 113 8.11 -6.82 -0.81
CA ALA A 113 7.68 -6.36 0.50
C ALA A 113 8.85 -6.01 1.44
N TRP A 114 9.98 -6.73 1.37
CA TRP A 114 11.16 -6.39 2.18
C TRP A 114 11.70 -4.99 1.88
N LEU A 115 11.64 -4.53 0.63
CA LEU A 115 12.09 -3.18 0.25
C LEU A 115 11.06 -2.12 0.68
N CYS A 116 9.75 -2.40 0.55
CA CYS A 116 8.72 -1.54 1.11
C CYS A 116 8.91 -1.37 2.63
N ASN A 117 9.25 -2.46 3.34
CA ASN A 117 9.52 -2.42 4.77
C ASN A 117 10.70 -1.49 5.11
N GLU A 118 11.80 -1.60 4.37
CA GLU A 118 13.00 -0.77 4.57
C GLU A 118 12.69 0.72 4.36
N MET A 119 12.00 1.06 3.27
CA MET A 119 11.60 2.44 2.98
C MET A 119 10.62 3.00 4.02
N ASN A 120 9.60 2.23 4.41
CA ASN A 120 8.65 2.63 5.44
C ASN A 120 9.32 2.79 6.81
N SER A 121 10.35 2.01 7.11
CA SER A 121 11.13 2.16 8.34
C SER A 121 11.90 3.48 8.39
N THR A 122 12.31 4.01 7.23
CA THR A 122 12.91 5.36 7.17
C THR A 122 11.90 6.46 7.55
N TYR A 123 10.65 6.32 7.12
CA TYR A 123 9.57 7.23 7.52
C TYR A 123 9.33 7.20 9.04
N ASP A 124 9.35 6.01 9.66
CA ASP A 124 9.11 5.84 11.09
C ASP A 124 10.14 6.54 11.97
N VAL A 125 11.39 6.66 11.51
CA VAL A 125 12.48 7.32 12.27
C VAL A 125 12.10 8.72 12.73
N ALA A 126 11.22 9.44 12.01
CA ALA A 126 10.76 10.75 12.42
C ALA A 126 9.97 10.73 13.75
N TYR A 127 9.28 9.64 14.06
CA TYR A 127 8.28 9.53 15.12
C TYR A 127 8.70 8.63 16.29
N LEU A 128 9.35 7.50 16.01
CA LEU A 128 9.63 6.45 17.00
C LEU A 128 10.80 6.80 17.91
N ALA A 129 10.75 6.31 19.15
CA ALA A 129 11.87 6.33 20.06
C ALA A 129 13.05 5.52 19.49
N ALA A 130 14.28 5.86 19.88
CA ALA A 130 15.49 5.25 19.32
C ALA A 130 15.60 3.72 19.57
N ASP A 131 14.96 3.23 20.62
CA ASP A 131 14.90 1.82 21.02
C ASP A 131 13.63 1.10 20.51
N SER A 132 12.86 1.72 19.60
CA SER A 132 11.58 1.20 19.13
C SER A 132 11.55 1.02 17.61
N CYS A 133 10.92 -0.06 17.17
CA CYS A 133 10.68 -0.34 15.74
C CYS A 133 9.44 -1.21 15.55
N PHE A 134 8.83 -1.14 14.37
CA PHE A 134 7.76 -2.06 14.01
C PHE A 134 8.29 -3.45 13.67
N ASN A 135 9.45 -3.50 13.03
CA ASN A 135 10.03 -4.73 12.54
C ASN A 135 11.56 -4.73 12.70
N ILE A 136 12.10 -5.89 13.03
CA ILE A 136 13.54 -6.15 13.02
C ILE A 136 13.90 -6.56 11.59
N GLN A 137 14.73 -5.76 10.92
CA GLN A 137 15.14 -5.97 9.53
C GLN A 137 16.25 -7.03 9.45
N GLY A 138 16.11 -7.94 8.48
CA GLY A 138 17.14 -8.89 8.04
C GLY A 138 17.48 -8.70 6.55
N VAL A 139 18.26 -9.60 5.99
CA VAL A 139 18.61 -9.56 4.58
C VAL A 139 17.41 -10.04 3.72
N LYS A 140 16.70 -9.12 3.08
CA LYS A 140 15.47 -9.37 2.29
C LYS A 140 14.36 -10.08 3.06
N LEU A 141 14.34 -9.90 4.37
CA LEU A 141 13.31 -10.44 5.26
C LEU A 141 13.16 -9.52 6.48
N TRP A 142 12.10 -9.72 7.25
CA TRP A 142 11.86 -9.01 8.51
C TRP A 142 11.13 -9.92 9.51
N THR A 143 11.20 -9.54 10.77
CA THR A 143 10.40 -10.14 11.83
C THR A 143 9.67 -9.02 12.57
N ALA A 144 8.37 -9.17 12.77
CA ALA A 144 7.62 -8.19 13.55
C ALA A 144 8.17 -8.09 14.98
N SER A 145 8.36 -6.85 15.47
CA SER A 145 8.71 -6.64 16.88
C SER A 145 7.57 -7.12 17.77
N ALA A 146 7.91 -7.85 18.84
CA ALA A 146 6.94 -8.29 19.84
C ALA A 146 6.59 -7.17 20.84
N ASP A 147 7.49 -6.19 20.99
CA ASP A 147 7.29 -5.08 21.91
C ASP A 147 6.31 -4.04 21.34
N PRO A 148 5.49 -3.41 22.21
CA PRO A 148 4.69 -2.25 21.82
C PRO A 148 5.56 -1.11 21.29
N VAL A 149 5.04 -0.41 20.29
CA VAL A 149 5.74 0.70 19.64
C VAL A 149 5.79 1.91 20.59
N LYS A 150 6.97 2.48 20.78
CA LYS A 150 7.19 3.68 21.62
C LYS A 150 7.50 4.89 20.74
N PHE A 151 7.01 6.03 21.14
CA PHE A 151 7.20 7.31 20.44
C PHE A 151 8.18 8.23 21.17
N LYS A 152 8.82 9.13 20.44
CA LYS A 152 9.81 10.10 20.98
C LYS A 152 9.25 10.97 22.10
N ARG A 153 7.94 11.26 22.06
CA ARG A 153 7.26 12.11 23.05
C ARG A 153 5.96 11.46 23.54
N PRO A 154 5.52 11.78 24.75
CA PRO A 154 4.19 11.39 25.23
C PRO A 154 3.10 11.86 24.23
N GLY A 155 2.14 10.98 23.91
CA GLY A 155 1.09 11.29 22.94
C GLY A 155 1.52 11.26 21.46
N GLY A 156 2.79 11.00 21.15
CA GLY A 156 3.32 10.95 19.78
C GLY A 156 2.65 9.92 18.87
N TYR A 157 1.96 8.92 19.43
CA TYR A 157 1.13 8.01 18.66
C TYR A 157 0.02 8.73 17.87
N SER A 158 -0.61 9.76 18.46
CA SER A 158 -1.65 10.54 17.78
C SER A 158 -1.09 11.29 16.58
N ASP A 159 0.13 11.86 16.71
CA ASP A 159 0.79 12.52 15.59
C ASP A 159 1.11 11.52 14.47
N TYR A 160 1.56 10.32 14.83
CA TYR A 160 1.86 9.27 13.86
C TYR A 160 0.61 8.80 13.11
N LEU A 161 -0.52 8.62 13.81
CA LEU A 161 -1.78 8.22 13.19
C LEU A 161 -2.25 9.26 12.14
N LYS A 162 -2.08 10.55 12.44
CA LYS A 162 -2.48 11.68 11.58
C LYS A 162 -1.44 12.09 10.55
N ALA A 163 -0.21 11.59 10.66
CA ALA A 163 0.87 11.97 9.76
C ALA A 163 0.56 11.57 8.32
N LYS A 164 0.38 12.57 7.45
CA LYS A 164 0.02 12.38 6.05
C LYS A 164 1.16 11.69 5.28
N CYS A 165 0.84 10.69 4.50
CA CYS A 165 1.76 10.02 3.60
C CYS A 165 1.10 9.79 2.23
N LEU A 166 1.89 9.90 1.17
CA LEU A 166 1.43 9.77 -0.21
C LEU A 166 2.30 8.75 -0.94
N GLU A 167 1.67 7.74 -1.54
CA GLU A 167 2.30 6.82 -2.46
C GLU A 167 2.03 7.28 -3.90
N LEU A 168 3.10 7.67 -4.59
CA LEU A 168 3.05 8.13 -5.98
C LEU A 168 2.95 6.93 -6.92
N THR A 169 2.07 7.00 -7.94
CA THR A 169 1.85 5.88 -8.87
C THR A 169 1.70 4.56 -8.13
N CYS A 170 0.72 4.55 -7.22
CA CYS A 170 0.65 3.57 -6.13
C CYS A 170 0.40 2.12 -6.59
N GLY A 171 -0.01 1.88 -7.83
CA GLY A 171 -0.35 0.54 -8.29
C GLY A 171 -1.40 -0.11 -7.39
N GLU A 172 -1.09 -1.26 -6.81
CA GLU A 172 -1.92 -1.97 -5.84
C GLU A 172 -1.66 -1.53 -4.38
N ALA A 173 -0.94 -0.40 -4.17
CA ALA A 173 -0.58 0.26 -2.91
C ALA A 173 0.29 -0.57 -1.94
N PRO A 174 1.41 -1.18 -2.37
CA PRO A 174 2.22 -2.04 -1.51
C PRO A 174 2.95 -1.31 -0.37
N PHE A 175 3.20 0.00 -0.49
CA PHE A 175 3.78 0.80 0.59
C PHE A 175 2.75 1.19 1.64
N LEU A 176 1.47 1.32 1.26
CA LEU A 176 0.38 1.65 2.18
C LEU A 176 -0.20 0.41 2.84
N ALA A 177 -0.41 -0.68 2.07
CA ALA A 177 -1.02 -1.93 2.57
C ALA A 177 -0.28 -3.15 2.04
N SER A 178 0.24 -3.98 2.92
CA SER A 178 1.05 -5.15 2.56
C SER A 178 0.35 -6.47 2.90
N ARG A 179 -0.80 -6.72 2.27
CA ARG A 179 -1.54 -7.97 2.46
C ARG A 179 -0.80 -9.18 1.90
N TYR A 180 -0.03 -8.96 0.86
CA TYR A 180 0.79 -9.96 0.15
C TYR A 180 2.04 -9.32 -0.45
N ASP A 181 3.06 -10.14 -0.69
CA ASP A 181 4.25 -9.68 -1.41
C ASP A 181 3.96 -9.58 -2.92
N MET A 182 4.19 -8.41 -3.50
CA MET A 182 3.91 -8.12 -4.91
C MET A 182 4.75 -8.94 -5.90
N THR A 183 5.85 -9.52 -5.44
CA THR A 183 6.77 -10.28 -6.31
C THR A 183 6.54 -11.79 -6.23
N THR A 184 6.19 -12.30 -5.05
CA THR A 184 6.03 -13.73 -4.79
C THR A 184 4.57 -14.17 -4.70
N GLY A 185 3.66 -13.26 -4.35
CA GLY A 185 2.27 -13.57 -4.07
C GLY A 185 2.02 -14.18 -2.70
N GLU A 186 3.03 -14.26 -1.87
CA GLU A 186 2.90 -14.81 -0.53
C GLU A 186 2.07 -13.87 0.36
N MET A 187 1.03 -14.41 0.99
CA MET A 187 0.19 -13.66 1.92
C MET A 187 0.95 -13.35 3.20
N ILE A 188 0.90 -12.09 3.62
CA ILE A 188 1.59 -11.61 4.84
C ILE A 188 0.58 -11.59 5.98
N PRO A 189 0.82 -12.35 7.07
CA PRO A 189 -0.04 -12.32 8.27
C PRO A 189 -0.15 -10.91 8.84
N VAL A 190 -1.34 -10.51 9.32
CA VAL A 190 -1.63 -9.15 9.82
C VAL A 190 -0.53 -8.60 10.74
N LYS A 191 -0.09 -9.40 11.72
CA LYS A 191 0.96 -9.02 12.68
C LYS A 191 2.35 -8.76 12.07
N SER A 192 2.58 -9.24 10.84
CA SER A 192 3.88 -9.13 10.14
C SER A 192 3.83 -8.15 8.98
N ARG A 193 2.70 -7.50 8.75
CA ARG A 193 2.52 -6.52 7.67
C ARG A 193 3.35 -5.26 7.92
N ILE A 194 3.74 -4.64 6.83
CA ILE A 194 4.75 -3.56 6.80
C ILE A 194 4.26 -2.27 6.14
N GLY A 195 3.06 -2.27 5.56
CA GLY A 195 2.47 -1.07 4.95
C GLY A 195 2.27 0.05 5.96
N LEU A 196 2.30 1.30 5.52
CA LEU A 196 2.13 2.45 6.42
C LEU A 196 0.76 2.43 7.12
N LEU A 197 -0.32 2.06 6.41
CA LEU A 197 -1.62 1.86 7.05
C LEU A 197 -1.59 0.68 8.04
N ASP A 198 -0.93 -0.44 7.69
CA ASP A 198 -0.80 -1.57 8.60
C ASP A 198 -0.11 -1.16 9.92
N ARG A 199 0.94 -0.34 9.84
CA ARG A 199 1.66 0.20 11.01
C ARG A 199 0.78 1.12 11.85
N LYS A 200 0.04 2.02 11.21
CA LYS A 200 -0.91 2.92 11.90
C LYS A 200 -2.02 2.13 12.58
N LEU A 201 -2.59 1.13 11.93
CA LEU A 201 -3.62 0.27 12.52
C LEU A 201 -3.08 -0.61 13.65
N ARG A 202 -1.80 -1.03 13.58
CA ARG A 202 -1.12 -1.65 14.72
C ARG A 202 -1.01 -0.69 15.91
N VAL A 203 -0.59 0.55 15.68
CA VAL A 203 -0.53 1.61 16.72
C VAL A 203 -1.93 1.85 17.29
N ALA A 204 -2.96 1.99 16.44
CA ALA A 204 -4.34 2.07 16.90
C ALA A 204 -4.70 0.89 17.83
N GLY A 205 -4.28 -0.33 17.46
CA GLY A 205 -4.47 -1.52 18.28
C GLY A 205 -3.72 -1.49 19.61
N GLU A 206 -2.50 -0.99 19.65
CA GLU A 206 -1.69 -0.95 20.86
C GLU A 206 -2.15 0.14 21.86
N TYR A 207 -2.70 1.26 21.37
CA TYR A 207 -3.05 2.41 22.21
C TYR A 207 -4.54 2.57 22.52
N ALA A 208 -5.43 1.99 21.71
CA ALA A 208 -6.88 2.06 21.97
C ALA A 208 -7.29 1.18 23.18
N LYS A 209 -8.13 1.74 24.05
CA LYS A 209 -8.64 1.08 25.26
C LYS A 209 -9.89 0.23 24.98
N ASN A 210 -10.63 0.57 23.94
CA ASN A 210 -11.88 -0.07 23.56
C ASN A 210 -12.06 -0.04 22.02
N PRO A 211 -13.06 -0.74 21.46
CA PRO A 211 -13.29 -0.79 20.02
C PRO A 211 -13.65 0.54 19.38
N ASP A 212 -14.39 1.41 20.09
CA ASP A 212 -14.79 2.72 19.56
C ASP A 212 -13.57 3.64 19.42
N GLU A 213 -12.68 3.63 20.42
CA GLU A 213 -11.42 4.37 20.35
C GLU A 213 -10.50 3.83 19.24
N TRP A 214 -10.46 2.49 19.08
CA TRP A 214 -9.75 1.88 17.96
C TRP A 214 -10.31 2.35 16.62
N HIS A 215 -11.64 2.36 16.47
CA HIS A 215 -12.27 2.82 15.24
C HIS A 215 -11.92 4.29 14.94
N ASN A 216 -11.99 5.17 15.92
CA ASN A 216 -11.61 6.56 15.76
C ASN A 216 -10.16 6.71 15.29
N TYR A 217 -9.21 5.98 15.90
CA TYR A 217 -7.80 5.98 15.51
C TYR A 217 -7.60 5.39 14.10
N ALA A 218 -8.36 4.37 13.74
CA ALA A 218 -8.33 3.78 12.41
C ALA A 218 -8.85 4.76 11.34
N MET A 219 -9.92 5.50 11.63
CA MET A 219 -10.44 6.54 10.72
C MET A 219 -9.43 7.69 10.52
N GLU A 220 -8.77 8.15 11.60
CA GLU A 220 -7.67 9.12 11.49
C GLU A 220 -6.51 8.58 10.63
N SER A 221 -6.19 7.30 10.78
CA SER A 221 -5.16 6.63 9.99
C SER A 221 -5.52 6.55 8.51
N LEU A 222 -6.77 6.18 8.20
CA LEU A 222 -7.26 6.15 6.82
C LEU A 222 -7.22 7.53 6.17
N LYS A 223 -7.68 8.59 6.86
CA LYS A 223 -7.63 9.99 6.41
C LYS A 223 -6.23 10.57 6.24
N SER A 224 -5.21 9.81 6.56
CA SER A 224 -3.81 10.25 6.48
C SER A 224 -2.97 9.48 5.45
N VAL A 225 -3.55 8.52 4.74
CA VAL A 225 -2.87 7.72 3.71
C VAL A 225 -3.45 8.03 2.33
N TYR A 226 -2.62 8.49 1.44
CA TYR A 226 -2.99 8.96 0.11
C TYR A 226 -2.23 8.19 -0.97
N GLY A 227 -2.85 8.03 -2.13
CA GLY A 227 -2.20 7.43 -3.29
C GLY A 227 -2.92 7.77 -4.59
N TYR A 228 -2.19 7.79 -5.69
CA TYR A 228 -2.80 7.92 -7.00
C TYR A 228 -2.14 7.00 -8.02
N ASP A 229 -2.91 6.63 -9.03
CA ASP A 229 -2.39 5.92 -10.19
C ASP A 229 -3.14 6.35 -11.45
N PHE A 230 -2.50 6.19 -12.60
CA PHE A 230 -3.10 6.49 -13.91
C PHE A 230 -4.17 5.45 -14.28
N GLN A 231 -3.97 4.20 -13.88
CA GLN A 231 -4.83 3.09 -14.24
C GLN A 231 -5.94 2.87 -13.20
N GLY A 232 -7.21 2.95 -13.61
CA GLY A 232 -8.33 2.74 -12.71
C GLY A 232 -8.38 1.33 -12.12
N GLU A 233 -7.91 0.31 -12.85
CA GLU A 233 -7.77 -1.04 -12.32
C GLU A 233 -6.85 -1.07 -11.09
N SER A 234 -5.70 -0.38 -11.16
CA SER A 234 -4.75 -0.26 -10.05
C SER A 234 -5.36 0.48 -8.86
N VAL A 235 -6.01 1.63 -9.11
CA VAL A 235 -6.71 2.42 -8.09
C VAL A 235 -7.80 1.57 -7.39
N PHE A 236 -8.60 0.84 -8.15
CA PHE A 236 -9.62 -0.04 -7.59
C PHE A 236 -9.03 -1.13 -6.70
N ILE A 237 -7.98 -1.81 -7.16
CA ILE A 237 -7.29 -2.86 -6.37
C ILE A 237 -6.65 -2.26 -5.11
N ALA A 238 -6.03 -1.08 -5.20
CA ALA A 238 -5.45 -0.37 -4.06
C ALA A 238 -6.52 -0.08 -2.99
N ARG A 239 -7.67 0.47 -3.39
CA ARG A 239 -8.82 0.71 -2.50
C ARG A 239 -9.29 -0.58 -1.83
N CYS A 240 -9.41 -1.68 -2.59
CA CYS A 240 -9.75 -3.00 -2.05
C CYS A 240 -8.71 -3.48 -1.02
N ASN A 241 -7.42 -3.35 -1.31
CA ASN A 241 -6.35 -3.74 -0.40
C ASN A 241 -6.41 -2.97 0.91
N LEU A 242 -6.58 -1.64 0.85
CA LEU A 242 -6.67 -0.79 2.04
C LEU A 242 -7.94 -1.08 2.86
N LEU A 243 -9.10 -1.24 2.21
CA LEU A 243 -10.35 -1.57 2.88
C LEU A 243 -10.29 -2.93 3.59
N LEU A 244 -9.75 -3.95 2.91
CA LEU A 244 -9.54 -5.27 3.50
C LEU A 244 -8.48 -5.23 4.61
N THR A 245 -7.45 -4.41 4.50
CA THR A 245 -6.46 -4.20 5.56
C THR A 245 -7.13 -3.68 6.83
N TYR A 246 -7.96 -2.65 6.73
CA TYR A 246 -8.75 -2.13 7.85
C TYR A 246 -9.62 -3.21 8.49
N HIS A 247 -10.40 -3.94 7.68
CA HIS A 247 -11.27 -5.02 8.14
C HIS A 247 -10.49 -6.16 8.81
N GLU A 248 -9.36 -6.57 8.25
CA GLU A 248 -8.54 -7.67 8.76
C GLU A 248 -7.82 -7.31 10.06
N HIS A 249 -7.35 -6.06 10.22
CA HIS A 249 -6.80 -5.57 11.49
C HIS A 249 -7.84 -5.57 12.61
N PHE A 250 -9.06 -5.12 12.35
CA PHE A 250 -10.15 -5.21 13.32
C PHE A 250 -10.44 -6.66 13.70
N SER A 251 -10.63 -7.53 12.71
CA SER A 251 -10.97 -8.94 12.91
C SER A 251 -9.86 -9.74 13.60
N SER A 252 -8.61 -9.31 13.47
CA SER A 252 -7.48 -9.94 14.18
C SER A 252 -7.44 -9.61 15.68
N ARG A 253 -8.12 -8.52 16.07
CA ARG A 253 -8.12 -8.01 17.45
C ARG A 253 -9.42 -8.32 18.19
N TYR A 254 -10.54 -8.25 17.51
CA TYR A 254 -11.87 -8.38 18.12
C TYR A 254 -12.60 -9.60 17.55
N SER A 255 -13.29 -10.33 18.43
CA SER A 255 -14.01 -11.57 18.10
C SER A 255 -15.40 -11.37 17.50
N TYR A 256 -15.85 -10.13 17.35
CA TYR A 256 -17.14 -9.79 16.76
C TYR A 256 -16.96 -9.08 15.41
N LYS A 257 -18.03 -9.03 14.63
CA LYS A 257 -18.02 -8.45 13.29
C LYS A 257 -17.93 -6.93 13.37
N LEU A 258 -17.05 -6.35 12.52
CA LEU A 258 -17.03 -4.91 12.29
C LEU A 258 -18.38 -4.47 11.70
N PRO A 259 -19.04 -3.40 12.26
CA PRO A 259 -20.29 -2.88 11.72
C PRO A 259 -20.15 -2.46 10.25
N ASP A 260 -21.22 -2.68 9.48
CA ASP A 260 -21.21 -2.39 8.02
C ASP A 260 -21.08 -0.89 7.75
N GLU A 261 -21.60 -0.04 8.64
CA GLU A 261 -21.44 1.42 8.60
C GLU A 261 -19.97 1.84 8.69
N CYS A 262 -19.21 1.20 9.57
CA CYS A 262 -17.78 1.49 9.73
C CYS A 262 -16.98 1.10 8.47
N ILE A 263 -17.36 0.00 7.84
CA ILE A 263 -16.74 -0.43 6.56
C ILE A 263 -17.11 0.57 5.46
N ARG A 264 -18.35 1.04 5.43
CA ARG A 264 -18.81 2.02 4.46
C ARG A 264 -18.12 3.37 4.60
N GLU A 265 -17.93 3.84 5.84
CA GLU A 265 -17.17 5.06 6.13
C GLU A 265 -15.73 4.93 5.65
N ALA A 266 -15.07 3.81 5.93
CA ALA A 266 -13.72 3.55 5.43
C ALA A 266 -13.66 3.54 3.88
N ALA A 267 -14.64 2.92 3.21
CA ALA A 267 -14.72 2.92 1.75
C ALA A 267 -14.93 4.33 1.17
N GLU A 268 -15.74 5.18 1.84
CA GLU A 268 -15.92 6.58 1.45
C GLU A 268 -14.61 7.36 1.54
N ILE A 269 -13.86 7.24 2.65
CA ILE A 269 -12.55 7.88 2.82
C ILE A 269 -11.61 7.43 1.69
N LEU A 270 -11.50 6.12 1.47
CA LEU A 270 -10.60 5.57 0.46
C LEU A 270 -10.97 5.98 -0.97
N SER A 271 -12.25 6.24 -1.25
CA SER A 271 -12.68 6.72 -2.57
C SER A 271 -12.19 8.14 -2.89
N TRP A 272 -11.88 8.94 -1.86
CA TRP A 272 -11.25 10.25 -1.98
C TRP A 272 -9.73 10.20 -1.97
N ASP A 273 -9.15 9.37 -1.12
CA ASP A 273 -7.72 9.42 -0.79
C ASP A 273 -6.86 8.54 -1.70
N ILE A 274 -7.49 7.58 -2.40
CA ILE A 274 -6.84 6.79 -3.46
C ILE A 274 -7.57 7.13 -4.76
N TRP A 275 -6.99 8.02 -5.57
CA TRP A 275 -7.67 8.60 -6.73
C TRP A 275 -6.98 8.30 -8.05
N GLN A 276 -7.72 8.46 -9.15
CA GLN A 276 -7.19 8.27 -10.49
C GLN A 276 -6.68 9.59 -11.06
N MET A 277 -5.41 9.63 -11.48
CA MET A 277 -4.77 10.85 -11.95
C MET A 277 -3.61 10.56 -12.90
N ASP A 278 -3.45 11.41 -13.91
CA ASP A 278 -2.21 11.56 -14.66
C ASP A 278 -1.25 12.45 -13.88
N GLY A 279 -0.20 11.85 -13.31
CA GLY A 279 0.79 12.57 -12.49
C GLY A 279 1.66 13.57 -13.25
N LEU A 280 1.60 13.60 -14.58
CA LEU A 280 2.32 14.59 -15.42
C LEU A 280 1.50 15.86 -15.65
N THR A 281 0.18 15.76 -15.64
CA THR A 281 -0.73 16.85 -15.95
C THR A 281 -1.62 17.26 -14.78
N ASP A 282 -1.61 16.50 -13.70
CA ASP A 282 -2.49 16.63 -12.53
C ASP A 282 -3.99 16.51 -12.87
N THR A 283 -4.33 15.91 -14.02
CA THR A 283 -5.70 15.77 -14.50
C THR A 283 -6.20 14.32 -14.38
N VAL A 284 -7.50 14.14 -14.47
CA VAL A 284 -8.06 12.80 -14.73
C VAL A 284 -7.46 12.22 -16.01
N PRO A 285 -7.21 10.90 -16.10
CA PRO A 285 -6.63 10.30 -17.29
C PRO A 285 -7.43 10.60 -18.57
N ASN A 286 -6.71 10.93 -19.63
CA ASN A 286 -7.29 11.24 -20.94
C ASN A 286 -8.28 12.44 -20.95
N GLY A 287 -8.28 13.25 -19.86
CA GLY A 287 -9.15 14.40 -19.67
C GLY A 287 -8.40 15.70 -19.45
N LYS A 288 -9.15 16.76 -19.14
CA LYS A 288 -8.60 18.08 -18.80
C LYS A 288 -9.00 18.55 -17.40
N THR A 289 -9.85 17.81 -16.71
CA THR A 289 -10.32 18.15 -15.37
C THR A 289 -9.21 17.85 -14.38
N LEU A 290 -8.82 18.82 -13.57
CA LEU A 290 -7.84 18.66 -12.51
C LEU A 290 -8.35 17.68 -11.45
N ALA A 291 -7.52 16.73 -11.06
CA ALA A 291 -7.87 15.71 -10.09
C ALA A 291 -8.04 16.32 -8.69
N ARG A 292 -8.95 15.73 -7.92
CA ARG A 292 -9.30 16.20 -6.57
C ARG A 292 -9.14 15.07 -5.56
N THR A 293 -8.72 15.46 -4.37
CA THR A 293 -8.71 14.62 -3.18
C THR A 293 -9.38 15.38 -2.04
N MET A 294 -9.55 14.75 -0.88
CA MET A 294 -10.17 15.38 0.28
C MET A 294 -9.11 15.97 1.22
N ASP A 295 -9.27 17.22 1.60
CA ASP A 295 -8.59 17.76 2.77
C ASP A 295 -9.46 17.49 4.01
N TRP A 296 -9.08 16.48 4.78
CA TRP A 296 -9.84 16.04 5.96
C TRP A 296 -9.75 17.01 7.13
N ASP A 297 -8.80 17.96 7.13
CA ASP A 297 -8.70 18.98 8.18
C ASP A 297 -9.81 20.02 8.00
N THR A 298 -10.18 20.33 6.76
CA THR A 298 -11.24 21.28 6.42
C THR A 298 -12.54 20.62 5.98
N GLY A 299 -12.50 19.34 5.61
CA GLY A 299 -13.65 18.62 5.05
C GLY A 299 -14.04 19.06 3.64
N VAL A 300 -13.12 19.70 2.89
CA VAL A 300 -13.39 20.25 1.55
C VAL A 300 -12.53 19.54 0.51
N PRO A 301 -13.09 19.18 -0.66
CA PRO A 301 -12.31 18.67 -1.78
C PRO A 301 -11.34 19.73 -2.31
N VAL A 302 -10.07 19.35 -2.48
CA VAL A 302 -9.01 20.22 -2.98
C VAL A 302 -8.42 19.67 -4.27
N ILE A 303 -7.92 20.55 -5.14
CA ILE A 303 -7.17 20.16 -6.32
C ILE A 303 -5.78 19.70 -5.85
N PHE A 304 -5.36 18.54 -6.33
CA PHE A 304 -4.03 18.03 -6.05
C PHE A 304 -3.06 18.47 -7.15
N HIS A 305 -1.93 19.08 -6.74
CA HIS A 305 -0.83 19.42 -7.62
C HIS A 305 0.45 18.73 -7.17
N PHE A 306 1.00 17.86 -8.01
CA PHE A 306 2.25 17.16 -7.72
C PHE A 306 3.48 18.02 -8.06
N LEU A 307 3.46 18.68 -9.22
CA LEU A 307 4.54 19.55 -9.66
C LEU A 307 4.07 21.00 -9.59
N LYS A 308 4.56 21.77 -8.60
CA LYS A 308 4.50 23.23 -8.73
C LYS A 308 5.40 23.62 -9.90
N LYS A 309 4.83 24.20 -10.96
CA LYS A 309 5.64 24.94 -11.92
C LYS A 309 6.25 26.12 -11.14
N ASP A 310 7.59 26.15 -11.04
CA ASP A 310 8.30 27.29 -10.48
C ASP A 310 7.84 28.57 -11.19
N GLY A 311 7.11 29.42 -10.50
CA GLY A 311 6.67 30.71 -11.05
C GLY A 311 5.41 31.31 -10.46
N ASP A 312 4.49 30.54 -9.91
CA ASP A 312 3.28 31.10 -9.31
C ASP A 312 3.35 31.04 -7.78
N GLY A 313 3.41 32.25 -7.20
CA GLY A 313 3.38 32.45 -5.77
C GLY A 313 2.17 31.78 -5.13
N LEU A 314 2.36 31.33 -3.90
CA LEU A 314 1.35 30.85 -2.98
C LEU A 314 0.13 31.79 -2.98
N GLU A 315 -0.95 31.42 -3.67
CA GLU A 315 -2.29 31.82 -3.28
C GLU A 315 -2.84 30.74 -2.34
N ARG A 316 -3.02 31.17 -1.10
CA ARG A 316 -3.61 30.38 -0.01
C ARG A 316 -5.12 30.29 -0.18
#